data_c471705be57b64bbd9cdfdd05a83a788
#
_entry.id   c471705be57b64bbd9cdfdd05a83a788
#
_cell.length_a   1.000
_cell.length_b   1.000
_cell.length_c   1.000
_cell.angle_alpha   90.00
_cell.angle_beta   90.00
_cell.angle_gamma   90.00
#
_symmetry.space_group_name_H-M   'P 1'
#
loop_
_entity.id
_entity.type
_entity.pdbx_description
1 polymer ?
#
loop_
_entity_poly.entity_id
_entity_poly.type
_entity_poly.pdbx_seq_one_letter_code
_entity_poly.pdbx_strand_id
1 'polypeptide(L)'
;MPSVHEALQRLEREIGLARQQKHSLLKIVHGYGSTGAGGDIRIAVQLRLHELTEAGQIRGCIFGENWSKTDDATWRLLQAQSGLKSDPDLGRRNQGITVVML
;
A
#
# COMPACT_ATOMS: atom_id res chain seq x y z
N MET A 1 11.50 16.21 2.47
CA MET A 1 10.55 15.39 1.69
C MET A 1 11.31 14.44 0.78
N PRO A 2 10.99 13.16 0.76
CA PRO A 2 11.66 12.27 -0.18
C PRO A 2 11.24 12.58 -1.62
N SER A 3 12.14 12.35 -2.54
CA SER A 3 11.84 12.40 -3.96
C SER A 3 11.02 11.14 -4.34
N VAL A 4 10.44 11.15 -5.53
CA VAL A 4 9.77 9.97 -6.08
C VAL A 4 10.75 8.79 -6.13
N HIS A 5 11.98 9.03 -6.59
CA HIS A 5 13.00 7.99 -6.67
C HIS A 5 13.29 7.37 -5.29
N GLU A 6 13.47 8.19 -4.27
CA GLU A 6 13.71 7.72 -2.91
C GLU A 6 12.52 6.92 -2.37
N ALA A 7 11.30 7.40 -2.65
CA ALA A 7 10.09 6.71 -2.22
C ALA A 7 9.98 5.32 -2.85
N LEU A 8 10.32 5.20 -4.14
CA LEU A 8 10.29 3.91 -4.83
C LEU A 8 11.39 2.97 -4.33
N GLN A 9 12.57 3.50 -4.00
CA GLN A 9 13.63 2.69 -3.41
C GLN A 9 13.21 2.15 -2.04
N ARG A 10 12.58 2.98 -1.22
CA ARG A 10 12.08 2.55 0.09
C ARG A 10 10.98 1.51 -0.06
N LEU A 11 10.08 1.68 -1.02
CA LEU A 11 9.03 0.71 -1.31
C LEU A 11 9.62 -0.67 -1.61
N GLU A 12 10.60 -0.73 -2.50
CA GLU A 12 11.25 -1.99 -2.88
C GLU A 12 11.95 -2.63 -1.68
N ARG A 13 12.62 -1.83 -0.86
CA ARG A 13 13.31 -2.30 0.35
C ARG A 13 12.33 -2.89 1.35
N GLU A 14 11.22 -2.18 1.60
CA GLU A 14 10.21 -2.61 2.56
C GLU A 14 9.55 -3.93 2.12
N ILE A 15 9.26 -4.06 0.85
CA ILE A 15 8.71 -5.30 0.29
C ILE A 15 9.71 -6.45 0.47
N GLY A 16 10.98 -6.21 0.16
CA GLY A 16 12.02 -7.23 0.32
C GLY A 16 12.19 -7.68 1.76
N LEU A 17 12.22 -6.74 2.69
CA LEU A 17 12.34 -7.06 4.11
C LEU A 17 11.12 -7.81 4.64
N ALA A 18 9.92 -7.40 4.26
CA ALA A 18 8.70 -8.08 4.68
C ALA A 18 8.67 -9.52 4.19
N ARG A 19 9.14 -9.77 2.96
CA ARG A 19 9.25 -11.13 2.43
C ARG A 19 10.25 -11.96 3.19
N GLN A 20 11.42 -11.41 3.50
CA GLN A 20 12.44 -12.12 4.29
C GLN A 20 11.91 -12.51 5.65
N GLN A 21 11.08 -11.68 6.24
CA GLN A 21 10.47 -11.92 7.55
C GLN A 21 9.20 -12.77 7.45
N LYS A 22 8.84 -13.21 6.24
CA LYS A 22 7.69 -14.06 5.95
C LYS A 22 6.34 -13.43 6.34
N HIS A 23 6.25 -12.11 6.23
CA HIS A 23 4.98 -11.42 6.39
C HIS A 23 4.12 -11.62 5.15
N SER A 24 2.82 -11.73 5.35
CA SER A 24 1.87 -11.83 4.24
C SER A 24 1.30 -10.49 3.84
N LEU A 25 1.44 -9.49 4.70
CA LEU A 25 0.93 -8.14 4.49
C LEU A 25 1.96 -7.10 4.86
N LEU A 26 1.88 -5.97 4.16
CA LEU A 26 2.71 -4.82 4.46
C LEU A 26 1.88 -3.56 4.25
N LYS A 27 1.77 -2.72 5.27
CA LYS A 27 1.14 -1.42 5.14
C LYS A 27 2.24 -0.38 4.93
N ILE A 28 2.18 0.30 3.80
CA ILE A 28 3.16 1.31 3.44
C ILE A 28 2.58 2.69 3.66
N VAL A 29 3.29 3.52 4.41
CA VAL A 29 2.95 4.93 4.60
C VAL A 29 3.89 5.73 3.72
N HIS A 30 3.44 6.07 2.53
CA HIS A 30 4.25 6.76 1.53
C HIS A 30 3.97 8.25 1.45
N GLY A 31 2.85 8.68 2.03
CA GLY A 31 2.41 10.06 1.89
C GLY A 31 1.87 10.36 0.51
N TYR A 32 1.59 11.64 0.27
CA TYR A 32 0.99 12.09 -1.00
C TYR A 32 2.04 12.50 -2.02
N GLY A 33 3.14 13.09 -1.55
CA GLY A 33 4.18 13.66 -2.39
C GLY A 33 4.38 15.13 -2.10
N SER A 34 4.97 15.83 -3.05
CA SER A 34 5.32 17.22 -2.88
C SER A 34 4.09 18.10 -2.74
N THR A 35 4.25 19.20 -2.02
CA THR A 35 3.22 20.21 -1.86
C THR A 35 2.89 20.82 -3.21
N GLY A 36 1.60 20.87 -3.53
CA GLY A 36 1.10 21.51 -4.75
C GLY A 36 1.21 20.68 -6.01
N ALA A 37 1.85 19.51 -5.97
CA ALA A 37 2.03 18.70 -7.17
C ALA A 37 1.03 17.55 -7.29
N GLY A 38 0.02 17.51 -6.46
CA GLY A 38 -1.07 16.56 -6.62
C GLY A 38 -0.75 15.11 -6.30
N GLY A 39 0.25 14.86 -5.49
CA GLY A 39 0.52 13.51 -5.00
C GLY A 39 1.42 12.68 -5.90
N ASP A 40 2.54 13.24 -6.33
CA ASP A 40 3.53 12.56 -7.18
C ASP A 40 3.96 11.22 -6.61
N ILE A 41 4.24 11.19 -5.31
CA ILE A 41 4.70 9.96 -4.65
C ILE A 41 3.60 8.92 -4.65
N ARG A 42 2.38 9.34 -4.32
CA ARG A 42 1.22 8.44 -4.34
C ARG A 42 1.04 7.80 -5.71
N ILE A 43 1.04 8.61 -6.75
CA ILE A 43 0.85 8.13 -8.12
C ILE A 43 1.96 7.15 -8.52
N ALA A 44 3.21 7.51 -8.22
CA ALA A 44 4.36 6.67 -8.56
C ALA A 44 4.33 5.32 -7.82
N VAL A 45 3.97 5.34 -6.55
CA VAL A 45 3.86 4.12 -5.73
C VAL A 45 2.74 3.23 -6.27
N GLN A 46 1.58 3.80 -6.57
CA GLN A 46 0.45 3.03 -7.10
C GLN A 46 0.80 2.39 -8.44
N LEU A 47 1.45 3.14 -9.32
CA LEU A 47 1.88 2.61 -10.61
C LEU A 47 2.88 1.47 -10.44
N ARG A 48 3.86 1.64 -9.57
CA ARG A 48 4.87 0.62 -9.33
C ARG A 48 4.25 -0.65 -8.74
N LEU A 49 3.31 -0.51 -7.82
CA LEU A 49 2.62 -1.66 -7.23
C LEU A 49 1.76 -2.38 -8.26
N HIS A 50 1.15 -1.64 -9.19
CA HIS A 50 0.43 -2.24 -10.30
C HIS A 50 1.37 -3.09 -11.16
N GLU A 51 2.55 -2.55 -11.50
CA GLU A 51 3.56 -3.28 -12.26
C GLU A 51 4.00 -4.56 -11.54
N LEU A 52 4.24 -4.47 -10.23
CA LEU A 52 4.64 -5.63 -9.43
C LEU A 52 3.55 -6.69 -9.38
N THR A 53 2.29 -6.27 -9.31
CA THR A 53 1.15 -7.18 -9.32
C THR A 53 1.07 -7.90 -10.68
N GLU A 54 1.18 -7.16 -11.77
CA GLU A 54 1.14 -7.73 -13.13
C GLU A 54 2.29 -8.70 -13.37
N ALA A 55 3.45 -8.43 -12.79
CA ALA A 55 4.61 -9.31 -12.88
C ALA A 55 4.54 -10.52 -11.95
N GLY A 56 3.50 -10.62 -11.13
CA GLY A 56 3.37 -11.72 -10.17
C GLY A 56 4.31 -11.64 -8.99
N GLN A 57 4.92 -10.49 -8.74
CA GLN A 57 5.88 -10.30 -7.66
C GLN A 57 5.22 -9.99 -6.32
N ILE A 58 4.01 -9.49 -6.35
CA ILE A 58 3.13 -9.36 -5.18
C ILE A 58 1.77 -9.92 -5.57
N ARG A 59 0.96 -10.28 -4.58
CA ARG A 59 -0.37 -10.83 -4.84
C ARG A 59 -1.37 -9.75 -5.22
N GLY A 60 -1.17 -8.55 -4.71
CA GLY A 60 -2.01 -7.41 -5.00
C GLY A 60 -1.81 -6.32 -3.97
N CYS A 61 -2.61 -5.27 -4.10
CA CYS A 61 -2.58 -4.18 -3.14
C CYS A 61 -3.95 -3.53 -3.04
N ILE A 62 -4.18 -2.84 -1.93
CA ILE A 62 -5.38 -2.05 -1.70
C ILE A 62 -4.91 -0.64 -1.40
N PHE A 63 -5.26 0.30 -2.27
CA PHE A 63 -4.90 1.69 -2.07
C PHE A 63 -5.69 2.28 -0.90
N GLY A 64 -5.10 3.23 -0.18
CA GLY A 64 -5.69 3.77 1.04
C GLY A 64 -7.08 4.36 0.84
N GLU A 65 -7.38 4.92 -0.32
CA GLU A 65 -8.70 5.43 -0.65
C GLU A 65 -9.77 4.33 -0.71
N ASN A 66 -9.33 3.08 -0.94
CA ASN A 66 -10.21 1.90 -0.99
C ASN A 66 -10.11 1.04 0.26
N TRP A 67 -9.32 1.44 1.23
CA TRP A 67 -9.16 0.70 2.48
C TRP A 67 -10.37 0.94 3.37
N SER A 68 -11.47 0.25 3.06
CA SER A 68 -12.74 0.39 3.77
C SER A 68 -13.56 -0.89 3.67
N LYS A 69 -14.50 -1.06 4.60
CA LYS A 69 -15.37 -2.24 4.64
C LYS A 69 -16.29 -2.36 3.43
N THR A 70 -16.48 -1.29 2.68
CA THR A 70 -17.34 -1.28 1.48
C THR A 70 -16.59 -1.72 0.23
N ASP A 71 -15.27 -1.83 0.28
CA ASP A 71 -14.46 -2.30 -0.83
C ASP A 71 -14.36 -3.83 -0.78
N ASP A 72 -14.62 -4.50 -1.90
CA ASP A 72 -14.67 -5.96 -1.94
C ASP A 72 -13.35 -6.62 -1.54
N ALA A 73 -12.23 -6.13 -2.04
CA ALA A 73 -10.93 -6.68 -1.71
C ALA A 73 -10.60 -6.50 -0.23
N THR A 74 -10.90 -5.31 0.30
CA THR A 74 -10.73 -5.02 1.72
C THR A 74 -11.59 -5.95 2.57
N TRP A 75 -12.86 -6.12 2.20
CA TRP A 75 -13.78 -6.98 2.95
C TRP A 75 -13.24 -8.40 3.02
N ARG A 76 -12.80 -8.96 1.89
CA ARG A 76 -12.23 -10.32 1.86
C ARG A 76 -11.00 -10.43 2.75
N LEU A 77 -10.13 -9.43 2.74
CA LEU A 77 -8.94 -9.44 3.57
C LEU A 77 -9.29 -9.38 5.06
N LEU A 78 -10.27 -8.56 5.43
CA LEU A 78 -10.74 -8.45 6.82
C LEU A 78 -11.35 -9.77 7.31
N GLN A 79 -12.01 -10.53 6.43
CA GLN A 79 -12.53 -11.84 6.78
C GLN A 79 -11.39 -12.84 7.05
N ALA A 80 -10.31 -12.75 6.28
CA ALA A 80 -9.16 -13.63 6.45
C ALA A 80 -8.31 -13.24 7.65
N GLN A 81 -8.23 -11.95 7.96
CA GLN A 81 -7.39 -11.42 9.05
C GLN A 81 -8.17 -10.39 9.85
N SER A 82 -8.96 -10.87 10.78
CA SER A 82 -9.90 -10.04 11.55
C SER A 82 -9.23 -8.96 12.41
N GLY A 83 -7.97 -9.15 12.79
CA GLY A 83 -7.20 -8.15 13.54
C GLY A 83 -7.06 -6.82 12.80
N LEU A 84 -7.18 -6.83 11.46
CA LEU A 84 -7.10 -5.62 10.65
C LEU A 84 -8.30 -4.69 10.84
N LYS A 85 -9.39 -5.18 11.42
CA LYS A 85 -10.57 -4.35 11.69
C LYS A 85 -10.28 -3.20 12.65
N SER A 86 -9.22 -3.32 13.46
CA SER A 86 -8.80 -2.27 14.37
C SER A 86 -7.75 -1.33 13.78
N ASP A 87 -7.39 -1.49 12.50
CA ASP A 87 -6.44 -0.60 11.86
C ASP A 87 -6.96 0.84 11.86
N PRO A 88 -6.17 1.82 12.33
CA PRO A 88 -6.64 3.21 12.45
C PRO A 88 -6.97 3.88 11.12
N ASP A 89 -6.42 3.41 10.01
CA ASP A 89 -6.68 4.00 8.70
C ASP A 89 -7.89 3.41 7.98
N LEU A 90 -8.47 2.34 8.53
CA LEU A 90 -9.63 1.70 7.91
C LEU A 90 -10.81 2.66 7.87
N GLY A 91 -11.33 2.91 6.67
CA GLY A 91 -12.47 3.81 6.48
C GLY A 91 -12.13 5.29 6.46
N ARG A 92 -10.85 5.65 6.56
CA ARG A 92 -10.43 7.06 6.62
C ARG A 92 -10.12 7.65 5.24
N ARG A 93 -10.12 6.83 4.19
CA ARG A 93 -9.75 7.25 2.83
C ARG A 93 -8.38 7.91 2.77
N ASN A 94 -7.45 7.42 3.56
CA ASN A 94 -6.11 7.97 3.63
C ASN A 94 -5.32 7.59 2.37
N GLN A 95 -5.21 8.53 1.44
CA GLN A 95 -4.48 8.31 0.17
C GLN A 95 -2.97 8.20 0.38
N GLY A 96 -2.48 8.49 1.57
CA GLY A 96 -1.05 8.40 1.88
C GLY A 96 -0.59 7.02 2.29
N ILE A 97 -1.47 6.01 2.30
CA ILE A 97 -1.10 4.65 2.64
C ILE A 97 -1.54 3.68 1.56
N THR A 98 -0.91 2.51 1.55
CA THR A 98 -1.31 1.38 0.70
C THR A 98 -1.06 0.09 1.46
N VAL A 99 -2.01 -0.84 1.37
CA VAL A 99 -1.86 -2.18 1.95
C VAL A 99 -1.42 -3.11 0.82
N VAL A 100 -0.27 -3.78 1.01
CA VAL A 100 0.32 -4.68 0.02
C VAL A 100 0.16 -6.12 0.48
N MET A 101 -0.36 -6.97 -0.38
CA MET A 101 -0.49 -8.40 -0.13
C MET A 101 0.69 -9.11 -0.79
N LEU A 102 1.53 -9.70 0.02
CA LEU A 102 2.74 -10.39 -0.39
C LEU A 102 2.45 -11.88 -0.65
#